data_1436626d0209dfcb56c20ec5aa6c3d29
#
_entry.id   1436626d0209dfcb56c20ec5aa6c3d29
#
_cell.length_a   1.000
_cell.length_b   1.000
_cell.length_c   1.000
_cell.angle_alpha   90.00
_cell.angle_beta   90.00
_cell.angle_gamma   90.00
#
_symmetry.space_group_name_H-M   'P 1'
#
loop_
_entity.id
_entity.type
_entity.pdbx_description
1 polymer ?
#
loop_
_entity_poly.entity_id
_entity_poly.type
_entity_poly.pdbx_seq_one_letter_code
_entity_poly.pdbx_strand_id
1 'polypeptide(L)'
;MLSQQQELPLSEYSSLYDIVVPQDNLLRRINDLVDFTFVYQELANKYCKDNGRTAESPIRMFKYLLLKTIYDISDVDVVERSRYDMSFKYFLGMAPEEDVINASSLCKFRKLRLEDMDLMNLLIQKSVEIAIEKGIIKSRIIIVDATHTEARSNPYSPIEILRLRSKQLRKVLYAMDDNIKQTLPSKNKEDDLAHELDYTKDLLKLITSDASLSEVPAV
;
A
#
# COMPACT_ATOMS: atom_id res chain seq x y z
N MET A 1 -13.20 6.08 -22.68
CA MET A 1 -13.95 5.03 -23.36
C MET A 1 -13.07 3.78 -23.40
N LEU A 2 -13.57 2.64 -22.94
CA LEU A 2 -12.83 1.37 -23.08
C LEU A 2 -13.14 0.76 -24.44
N SER A 3 -12.10 0.25 -25.14
CA SER A 3 -12.29 -0.63 -26.26
C SER A 3 -12.82 -1.99 -25.77
N GLN A 4 -13.92 -2.48 -26.33
CA GLN A 4 -14.47 -3.80 -25.98
C GLN A 4 -13.69 -4.95 -26.59
N GLN A 5 -12.84 -4.70 -27.56
CA GLN A 5 -11.96 -5.69 -28.16
C GLN A 5 -10.56 -5.52 -27.61
N GLN A 6 -9.96 -6.61 -27.09
CA GLN A 6 -8.53 -6.72 -27.01
C GLN A 6 -8.02 -6.75 -28.47
N GLU A 7 -7.46 -5.63 -28.90
CA GLU A 7 -6.73 -5.59 -30.14
C GLU A 7 -5.50 -6.49 -29.96
N LEU A 8 -5.50 -7.63 -30.63
CA LEU A 8 -4.27 -8.40 -30.79
C LEU A 8 -3.32 -7.52 -31.60
N PRO A 9 -2.14 -7.17 -31.10
CA PRO A 9 -1.18 -6.40 -31.87
C PRO A 9 -0.71 -7.24 -33.04
N LEU A 10 -1.33 -7.04 -34.21
CA LEU A 10 -0.89 -7.62 -35.47
C LEU A 10 0.30 -6.81 -35.96
N SER A 11 1.47 -7.13 -35.42
CA SER A 11 2.73 -6.53 -35.86
C SER A 11 3.56 -7.57 -36.66
N GLU A 12 4.16 -7.12 -37.74
CA GLU A 12 5.11 -7.92 -38.50
C GLU A 12 6.33 -8.32 -37.67
N TYR A 13 6.62 -7.57 -36.60
CA TYR A 13 7.76 -7.78 -35.72
C TYR A 13 7.42 -8.67 -34.49
N SER A 14 6.20 -9.19 -34.37
CA SER A 14 5.80 -10.03 -33.23
C SER A 14 6.66 -11.27 -33.05
N SER A 15 7.21 -11.82 -34.15
CA SER A 15 8.12 -12.95 -34.14
C SER A 15 9.45 -12.68 -33.41
N LEU A 16 9.83 -11.41 -33.23
CA LEU A 16 11.03 -11.05 -32.48
C LEU A 16 10.93 -11.47 -31.00
N TYR A 17 9.74 -11.53 -30.45
CA TYR A 17 9.55 -12.00 -29.07
C TYR A 17 10.00 -13.45 -28.87
N ASP A 18 9.80 -14.30 -29.88
CA ASP A 18 10.19 -15.71 -29.78
C ASP A 18 11.70 -15.89 -29.93
N ILE A 19 12.36 -14.93 -30.61
CA ILE A 19 13.82 -14.92 -30.80
C ILE A 19 14.53 -14.31 -29.58
N VAL A 20 14.00 -13.19 -29.06
CA VAL A 20 14.71 -12.35 -28.07
C VAL A 20 14.33 -12.70 -26.63
N VAL A 21 13.07 -13.07 -26.35
CA VAL A 21 12.60 -13.38 -24.99
C VAL A 21 12.60 -14.88 -24.77
N PRO A 22 13.49 -15.45 -23.92
CA PRO A 22 13.56 -16.88 -23.68
C PRO A 22 12.26 -17.49 -23.18
N GLN A 23 12.01 -18.76 -23.45
CA GLN A 23 10.79 -19.47 -23.04
C GLN A 23 10.70 -19.62 -21.51
N ASP A 24 11.82 -19.70 -20.82
CA ASP A 24 11.92 -19.77 -19.35
C ASP A 24 11.88 -18.39 -18.66
N ASN A 25 11.73 -17.31 -19.43
CA ASN A 25 11.62 -15.96 -18.88
C ASN A 25 10.46 -15.85 -17.89
N LEU A 26 10.72 -15.23 -16.72
CA LEU A 26 9.73 -15.08 -15.66
C LEU A 26 8.43 -14.44 -16.15
N LEU A 27 8.51 -13.39 -16.96
CA LEU A 27 7.35 -12.65 -17.43
C LEU A 27 6.51 -13.45 -18.45
N ARG A 28 7.15 -14.31 -19.28
CA ARG A 28 6.42 -15.30 -20.10
C ARG A 28 5.64 -16.25 -19.22
N ARG A 29 6.29 -16.86 -18.24
CA ARG A 29 5.67 -17.82 -17.33
C ARG A 29 4.50 -17.20 -16.57
N ILE A 30 4.60 -15.94 -16.16
CA ILE A 30 3.49 -15.24 -15.50
C ILE A 30 2.32 -15.05 -16.49
N ASN A 31 2.58 -14.64 -17.73
CA ASN A 31 1.53 -14.50 -18.75
C ASN A 31 0.82 -15.81 -19.06
N ASP A 32 1.55 -16.93 -19.07
CA ASP A 32 1.01 -18.27 -19.36
C ASP A 32 0.20 -18.82 -18.18
N LEU A 33 0.55 -18.43 -16.97
CA LEU A 33 -0.09 -18.94 -15.75
C LEU A 33 -1.31 -18.12 -15.33
N VAL A 34 -1.31 -16.81 -15.57
CA VAL A 34 -2.31 -15.87 -15.05
C VAL A 34 -3.17 -15.32 -16.17
N ASP A 35 -4.46 -15.63 -16.13
CA ASP A 35 -5.45 -14.92 -16.96
C ASP A 35 -5.79 -13.58 -16.31
N PHE A 36 -5.37 -12.49 -16.93
CA PHE A 36 -5.59 -11.12 -16.45
C PHE A 36 -6.96 -10.54 -16.81
N THR A 37 -7.86 -11.31 -17.40
CA THR A 37 -9.22 -10.82 -17.79
C THR A 37 -10.04 -10.35 -16.60
N PHE A 38 -9.79 -10.89 -15.40
CA PHE A 38 -10.43 -10.43 -14.17
C PHE A 38 -10.22 -8.93 -13.91
N VAL A 39 -9.05 -8.40 -14.28
CA VAL A 39 -8.75 -6.95 -14.13
C VAL A 39 -9.70 -6.10 -14.94
N TYR A 40 -10.01 -6.54 -16.16
CA TYR A 40 -10.98 -5.86 -17.01
C TYR A 40 -12.38 -5.90 -16.40
N GLN A 41 -12.80 -7.06 -15.90
CA GLN A 41 -14.14 -7.25 -15.30
C GLN A 41 -14.34 -6.35 -14.09
N GLU A 42 -13.35 -6.27 -13.20
CA GLU A 42 -13.41 -5.46 -11.99
C GLU A 42 -13.36 -3.95 -12.28
N LEU A 43 -12.60 -3.54 -13.29
CA LEU A 43 -12.38 -2.12 -13.56
C LEU A 43 -13.30 -1.54 -14.63
N ALA A 44 -14.01 -2.35 -15.44
CA ALA A 44 -14.83 -1.86 -16.54
C ALA A 44 -15.85 -0.81 -16.11
N ASN A 45 -16.46 -0.99 -14.94
CA ASN A 45 -17.48 -0.08 -14.41
C ASN A 45 -16.92 1.30 -13.99
N LYS A 46 -15.61 1.40 -13.80
CA LYS A 46 -14.93 2.65 -13.43
C LYS A 46 -14.56 3.51 -14.66
N TYR A 47 -14.90 3.06 -15.87
CA TYR A 47 -14.64 3.78 -17.12
C TYR A 47 -15.93 4.27 -17.76
N CYS A 48 -15.88 5.47 -18.35
CA CYS A 48 -16.99 5.99 -19.17
C CYS A 48 -17.18 5.12 -20.43
N LYS A 49 -18.44 4.75 -20.74
CA LYS A 49 -18.77 3.92 -21.90
C LYS A 49 -18.73 4.71 -23.22
N ASP A 50 -19.26 5.93 -23.20
CA ASP A 50 -19.65 6.63 -24.42
C ASP A 50 -18.96 7.99 -24.61
N ASN A 51 -18.07 8.43 -23.72
CA ASN A 51 -17.48 9.76 -23.79
C ASN A 51 -15.98 9.75 -23.47
N GLY A 52 -15.21 10.52 -24.22
CA GLY A 52 -13.79 10.78 -24.00
C GLY A 52 -12.87 10.03 -24.95
N ARG A 53 -11.55 10.32 -24.80
CA ARG A 53 -10.49 9.63 -25.54
C ARG A 53 -10.44 8.15 -25.16
N THR A 54 -10.08 7.29 -26.09
CA THR A 54 -9.80 5.88 -25.85
C THR A 54 -8.77 5.74 -24.71
N ALA A 55 -9.14 5.01 -23.67
CA ALA A 55 -8.29 4.77 -22.53
C ALA A 55 -7.35 3.61 -22.83
N GLU A 56 -6.16 3.65 -22.25
CA GLU A 56 -5.26 2.51 -22.21
C GLU A 56 -5.92 1.31 -21.53
N SER A 57 -5.60 0.10 -21.99
CA SER A 57 -6.17 -1.13 -21.44
C SER A 57 -5.95 -1.23 -19.92
N PRO A 58 -7.01 -1.48 -19.13
CA PRO A 58 -6.85 -1.70 -17.68
C PRO A 58 -5.88 -2.84 -17.36
N ILE A 59 -5.88 -3.90 -18.17
CA ILE A 59 -4.98 -5.05 -18.04
C ILE A 59 -3.53 -4.58 -18.22
N ARG A 60 -3.24 -3.79 -19.27
CA ARG A 60 -1.90 -3.26 -19.52
C ARG A 60 -1.44 -2.35 -18.40
N MET A 61 -2.32 -1.44 -17.94
CA MET A 61 -2.02 -0.54 -16.82
C MET A 61 -1.71 -1.31 -15.54
N PHE A 62 -2.46 -2.38 -15.27
CA PHE A 62 -2.23 -3.27 -14.15
C PHE A 62 -0.88 -4.02 -14.27
N LYS A 63 -0.56 -4.52 -15.46
CA LYS A 63 0.72 -5.17 -15.73
C LYS A 63 1.92 -4.24 -15.53
N TYR A 64 1.80 -2.94 -15.85
CA TYR A 64 2.82 -1.94 -15.49
C TYR A 64 3.04 -1.86 -13.99
N LEU A 65 1.97 -1.88 -13.17
CA LEU A 65 2.10 -1.88 -11.72
C LEU A 65 2.72 -3.18 -11.19
N LEU A 66 2.42 -4.32 -11.81
CA LEU A 66 3.08 -5.58 -11.49
C LEU A 66 4.58 -5.53 -11.78
N LEU A 67 4.98 -5.06 -12.97
CA LEU A 67 6.39 -4.88 -13.33
C LEU A 67 7.10 -3.98 -12.32
N LYS A 68 6.49 -2.86 -11.96
CA LYS A 68 7.01 -1.97 -10.92
C LYS A 68 7.28 -2.71 -9.61
N THR A 69 6.33 -3.53 -9.17
CA THR A 69 6.44 -4.26 -7.90
C THR A 69 7.45 -5.41 -7.98
N ILE A 70 7.45 -6.19 -9.07
CA ILE A 70 8.35 -7.33 -9.24
C ILE A 70 9.82 -6.88 -9.29
N TYR A 71 10.09 -5.74 -9.93
CA TYR A 71 11.46 -5.24 -10.12
C TYR A 71 11.85 -4.13 -9.14
N ASP A 72 10.94 -3.73 -8.25
CA ASP A 72 11.13 -2.67 -7.25
C ASP A 72 11.66 -1.36 -7.85
N ILE A 73 11.01 -0.89 -8.91
CA ILE A 73 11.41 0.31 -9.68
C ILE A 73 10.34 1.40 -9.61
N SER A 74 10.72 2.64 -9.95
CA SER A 74 9.80 3.78 -9.97
C SER A 74 8.81 3.73 -11.15
N ASP A 75 7.75 4.57 -11.11
CA ASP A 75 6.80 4.72 -12.23
C ASP A 75 7.48 5.22 -13.51
N VAL A 76 8.50 6.07 -13.36
CA VAL A 76 9.27 6.59 -14.50
C VAL A 76 10.15 5.48 -15.06
N ASP A 77 10.86 4.76 -14.20
CA ASP A 77 11.79 3.70 -14.64
C ASP A 77 11.08 2.53 -15.32
N VAL A 78 9.90 2.11 -14.80
CA VAL A 78 9.15 1.02 -15.44
C VAL A 78 8.70 1.40 -16.86
N VAL A 79 8.26 2.63 -17.06
CA VAL A 79 7.85 3.10 -18.37
C VAL A 79 9.05 3.26 -19.30
N GLU A 80 10.13 3.87 -18.81
CA GLU A 80 11.35 4.04 -19.61
C GLU A 80 11.96 2.70 -20.01
N ARG A 81 12.06 1.76 -19.04
CA ARG A 81 12.55 0.41 -19.33
C ARG A 81 11.67 -0.33 -20.34
N SER A 82 10.35 -0.13 -20.30
CA SER A 82 9.43 -0.74 -21.26
C SER A 82 9.62 -0.27 -22.70
N ARG A 83 10.37 0.81 -22.96
CA ARG A 83 10.67 1.27 -24.32
C ARG A 83 11.59 0.32 -25.08
N TYR A 84 12.55 -0.27 -24.38
CA TYR A 84 13.63 -1.06 -25.00
C TYR A 84 13.76 -2.48 -24.45
N ASP A 85 13.10 -2.82 -23.33
CA ASP A 85 13.11 -4.18 -22.80
C ASP A 85 12.01 -5.01 -23.47
N MET A 86 12.42 -5.94 -24.33
CA MET A 86 11.51 -6.80 -25.08
C MET A 86 10.69 -7.72 -24.16
N SER A 87 11.23 -8.13 -23.02
CA SER A 87 10.48 -8.94 -22.06
C SER A 87 9.36 -8.14 -21.39
N PHE A 88 9.58 -6.84 -21.12
CA PHE A 88 8.57 -5.95 -20.60
C PHE A 88 7.47 -5.69 -21.63
N LYS A 89 7.84 -5.36 -22.89
CA LYS A 89 6.87 -5.18 -23.97
C LYS A 89 6.02 -6.43 -24.20
N TYR A 90 6.65 -7.61 -24.23
CA TYR A 90 5.94 -8.88 -24.32
C TYR A 90 4.93 -9.07 -23.20
N PHE A 91 5.33 -8.83 -21.95
CA PHE A 91 4.47 -8.97 -20.79
C PHE A 91 3.28 -8.01 -20.83
N LEU A 92 3.50 -6.78 -21.28
CA LEU A 92 2.48 -5.74 -21.44
C LEU A 92 1.49 -6.02 -22.59
N GLY A 93 1.78 -7.00 -23.46
CA GLY A 93 1.01 -7.28 -24.67
C GLY A 93 1.11 -6.15 -25.69
N MET A 94 2.28 -5.54 -25.82
CA MET A 94 2.59 -4.49 -26.78
C MET A 94 3.20 -5.08 -28.04
N ALA A 95 3.09 -4.35 -29.15
CA ALA A 95 3.95 -4.62 -30.31
C ALA A 95 5.40 -4.15 -30.03
N PRO A 96 6.44 -4.78 -30.64
CA PRO A 96 7.82 -4.35 -30.43
C PRO A 96 8.08 -2.89 -30.75
N GLU A 97 7.42 -2.34 -31.76
CA GLU A 97 7.50 -0.96 -32.24
C GLU A 97 6.55 0.00 -31.49
N GLU A 98 5.62 -0.52 -30.70
CA GLU A 98 4.59 0.31 -30.03
C GLU A 98 5.20 1.24 -29.00
N ASP A 99 4.70 2.49 -28.99
CA ASP A 99 5.10 3.50 -28.01
C ASP A 99 4.55 3.21 -26.61
N VAL A 100 5.35 3.50 -25.60
CA VAL A 100 4.95 3.33 -24.19
C VAL A 100 4.08 4.49 -23.70
N ILE A 101 3.34 4.24 -22.63
CA ILE A 101 2.53 5.26 -21.96
C ILE A 101 3.39 6.36 -21.32
N ASN A 102 2.74 7.45 -20.90
CA ASN A 102 3.39 8.43 -20.03
C ASN A 102 3.35 7.95 -18.57
N ALA A 103 4.44 8.11 -17.81
CA ALA A 103 4.52 7.70 -16.42
C ALA A 103 3.43 8.32 -15.53
N SER A 104 2.99 9.57 -15.82
CA SER A 104 1.88 10.20 -15.12
C SER A 104 0.54 9.45 -15.25
N SER A 105 0.40 8.61 -16.29
CA SER A 105 -0.79 7.77 -16.49
C SER A 105 -0.92 6.71 -15.41
N LEU A 106 0.19 6.17 -14.90
CA LEU A 106 0.19 5.20 -13.79
C LEU A 106 -0.32 5.84 -12.48
N CYS A 107 0.13 7.05 -12.20
CA CYS A 107 -0.34 7.80 -11.03
C CYS A 107 -1.85 8.09 -11.12
N LYS A 108 -2.33 8.53 -12.30
CA LYS A 108 -3.75 8.76 -12.55
C LYS A 108 -4.56 7.46 -12.46
N PHE A 109 -4.04 6.36 -12.97
CA PHE A 109 -4.71 5.06 -12.92
C PHE A 109 -4.91 4.61 -11.47
N ARG A 110 -3.86 4.67 -10.62
CA ARG A 110 -3.99 4.35 -9.20
C ARG A 110 -5.05 5.23 -8.52
N LYS A 111 -4.93 6.54 -8.66
CA LYS A 111 -5.82 7.51 -8.02
C LYS A 111 -7.28 7.38 -8.47
N LEU A 112 -7.54 7.19 -9.76
CA LEU A 112 -8.90 7.26 -10.31
C LEU A 112 -9.57 5.89 -10.42
N ARG A 113 -8.82 4.79 -10.42
CA ARG A 113 -9.35 3.46 -10.70
C ARG A 113 -9.13 2.46 -9.57
N LEU A 114 -8.11 2.66 -8.73
CA LEU A 114 -7.73 1.70 -7.68
C LEU A 114 -7.93 2.24 -6.26
N GLU A 115 -8.31 3.52 -6.07
CA GLU A 115 -8.38 4.18 -4.76
C GLU A 115 -9.29 3.42 -3.76
N ASP A 116 -10.37 2.77 -4.25
CA ASP A 116 -11.32 2.02 -3.42
C ASP A 116 -11.16 0.49 -3.53
N MET A 117 -10.09 0.01 -4.16
CA MET A 117 -9.90 -1.42 -4.40
C MET A 117 -8.71 -1.94 -3.62
N ASP A 118 -8.95 -3.00 -2.87
CA ASP A 118 -7.89 -3.79 -2.28
C ASP A 118 -7.29 -4.74 -3.33
N LEU A 119 -6.53 -4.14 -4.25
CA LEU A 119 -5.90 -4.85 -5.37
C LEU A 119 -4.93 -5.93 -4.88
N MET A 120 -4.33 -5.73 -3.72
CA MET A 120 -3.42 -6.71 -3.14
C MET A 120 -4.16 -7.99 -2.73
N ASN A 121 -5.31 -7.85 -2.08
CA ASN A 121 -6.14 -9.01 -1.72
C ASN A 121 -6.67 -9.73 -2.95
N LEU A 122 -7.06 -8.99 -4.00
CA LEU A 122 -7.49 -9.57 -5.27
C LEU A 122 -6.36 -10.39 -5.92
N LEU A 123 -5.14 -9.88 -5.93
CA LEU A 123 -3.96 -10.59 -6.44
C LEU A 123 -3.66 -11.84 -5.63
N ILE A 124 -3.70 -11.74 -4.30
CA ILE A 124 -3.48 -12.88 -3.40
C ILE A 124 -4.54 -13.95 -3.67
N GLN A 125 -5.80 -13.56 -3.75
CA GLN A 125 -6.90 -14.48 -4.03
C GLN A 125 -6.68 -15.19 -5.37
N LYS A 126 -6.39 -14.46 -6.44
CA LYS A 126 -6.14 -15.06 -7.76
C LYS A 126 -4.91 -15.95 -7.79
N SER A 127 -3.85 -15.58 -7.09
CA SER A 127 -2.66 -16.41 -6.97
C SER A 127 -2.95 -17.73 -6.25
N VAL A 128 -3.77 -17.69 -5.20
CA VAL A 128 -4.20 -18.87 -4.45
C VAL A 128 -5.12 -19.75 -5.30
N GLU A 129 -6.08 -19.17 -6.03
CA GLU A 129 -6.96 -19.90 -6.96
C GLU A 129 -6.13 -20.67 -8.00
N ILE A 130 -5.18 -20.01 -8.67
CA ILE A 130 -4.29 -20.64 -9.65
C ILE A 130 -3.45 -21.74 -9.02
N ALA A 131 -2.93 -21.53 -7.81
CA ALA A 131 -2.12 -22.52 -7.11
C ALA A 131 -2.94 -23.78 -6.72
N ILE A 132 -4.22 -23.59 -6.40
CA ILE A 132 -5.16 -24.70 -6.15
C ILE A 132 -5.46 -25.45 -7.46
N GLU A 133 -5.82 -24.74 -8.53
CA GLU A 133 -6.11 -25.32 -9.85
C GLU A 133 -4.94 -26.13 -10.41
N LYS A 134 -3.72 -25.62 -10.22
CA LYS A 134 -2.48 -26.30 -10.63
C LYS A 134 -2.06 -27.43 -9.69
N GLY A 135 -2.81 -27.69 -8.59
CA GLY A 135 -2.52 -28.75 -7.62
C GLY A 135 -1.26 -28.49 -6.78
N ILE A 136 -0.75 -27.26 -6.76
CA ILE A 136 0.41 -26.86 -5.94
C ILE A 136 -0.02 -26.80 -4.47
N ILE A 137 -1.20 -26.23 -4.20
CA ILE A 137 -1.81 -26.21 -2.86
C ILE A 137 -2.80 -27.37 -2.76
N LYS A 138 -2.48 -28.36 -1.94
CA LYS A 138 -3.32 -29.54 -1.69
C LYS A 138 -4.13 -29.43 -0.41
N SER A 139 -3.88 -28.43 0.41
CA SER A 139 -4.52 -28.23 1.72
C SER A 139 -5.35 -26.94 1.73
N ARG A 140 -6.50 -26.98 2.42
CA ARG A 140 -7.30 -25.78 2.70
C ARG A 140 -6.78 -24.98 3.90
N ILE A 141 -5.64 -25.36 4.48
CA ILE A 141 -5.03 -24.65 5.61
C ILE A 141 -4.16 -23.53 5.02
N ILE A 142 -4.60 -22.30 5.16
CA ILE A 142 -3.80 -21.12 4.88
C ILE A 142 -3.05 -20.80 6.16
N ILE A 143 -1.74 -20.95 6.16
CA ILE A 143 -0.89 -20.39 7.21
C ILE A 143 -0.65 -18.95 6.82
N VAL A 144 -1.40 -18.03 7.46
CA VAL A 144 -1.10 -16.61 7.37
C VAL A 144 -0.01 -16.33 8.38
N ASP A 145 1.23 -16.29 7.93
CA ASP A 145 2.31 -15.69 8.71
C ASP A 145 2.06 -14.18 8.71
N ALA A 146 1.60 -13.66 9.84
CA ALA A 146 1.60 -12.24 10.08
C ALA A 146 3.08 -11.81 10.20
N THR A 147 3.70 -11.48 9.08
CA THR A 147 4.89 -10.65 9.12
C THR A 147 4.47 -9.39 9.87
N HIS A 148 4.91 -9.28 11.11
CA HIS A 148 4.93 -8.01 11.80
C HIS A 148 5.82 -7.11 10.96
N THR A 149 5.22 -6.38 10.01
CA THR A 149 5.82 -5.13 9.62
C THR A 149 5.96 -4.38 10.92
N GLU A 150 7.17 -4.06 11.32
CA GLU A 150 7.45 -3.11 12.37
C GLU A 150 6.84 -1.77 11.94
N ALA A 151 5.52 -1.68 12.03
CA ALA A 151 4.85 -0.40 12.10
C ALA A 151 5.48 0.25 13.31
N ARG A 152 6.39 1.22 13.08
CA ARG A 152 7.05 2.06 14.09
C ARG A 152 6.61 1.65 15.50
N SER A 153 7.09 0.51 15.98
CA SER A 153 6.77 0.04 17.30
C SER A 153 7.27 1.15 18.21
N ASN A 154 6.38 1.71 18.97
CA ASN A 154 6.79 2.70 19.94
C ASN A 154 7.85 2.02 20.82
N PRO A 155 9.13 2.44 20.80
CA PRO A 155 10.20 1.74 21.50
C PRO A 155 10.03 1.80 23.02
N TYR A 156 9.02 2.53 23.49
CA TYR A 156 8.74 2.74 24.89
C TYR A 156 7.73 1.72 25.43
N SER A 157 8.03 1.16 26.59
CA SER A 157 7.08 0.37 27.39
C SER A 157 5.86 1.21 27.79
N PRO A 158 4.71 0.61 28.13
CA PRO A 158 3.53 1.35 28.62
C PRO A 158 3.85 2.29 29.78
N ILE A 159 4.73 1.89 30.72
CA ILE A 159 5.17 2.70 31.84
C ILE A 159 5.96 3.93 31.34
N GLU A 160 6.88 3.72 30.43
CA GLU A 160 7.69 4.82 29.86
C GLU A 160 6.84 5.82 29.11
N ILE A 161 5.81 5.38 28.39
CA ILE A 161 4.86 6.26 27.70
C ILE A 161 4.11 7.12 28.72
N LEU A 162 3.57 6.53 29.79
CA LEU A 162 2.87 7.26 30.84
C LEU A 162 3.80 8.28 31.51
N ARG A 163 5.03 7.90 31.82
CA ARG A 163 6.04 8.79 32.38
C ARG A 163 6.40 9.94 31.46
N LEU A 164 6.51 9.66 30.17
CA LEU A 164 6.82 10.69 29.18
C LEU A 164 5.67 11.68 29.04
N ARG A 165 4.43 11.19 29.01
CA ARG A 165 3.22 12.03 28.93
C ARG A 165 2.99 12.84 30.20
N SER A 166 3.08 12.23 31.37
CA SER A 166 2.98 12.93 32.65
C SER A 166 4.06 14.00 32.85
N LYS A 167 5.28 13.74 32.33
CA LYS A 167 6.36 14.73 32.32
C LYS A 167 6.07 15.92 31.40
N GLN A 168 5.56 15.65 30.19
CA GLN A 168 5.16 16.70 29.25
C GLN A 168 4.04 17.56 29.84
N LEU A 169 3.01 16.94 30.42
CA LEU A 169 1.90 17.63 31.06
C LEU A 169 2.37 18.54 32.19
N ARG A 170 3.20 18.03 33.09
CA ARG A 170 3.80 18.86 34.17
C ARG A 170 4.62 20.02 33.66
N LYS A 171 5.38 19.81 32.57
CA LYS A 171 6.18 20.88 31.98
C LYS A 171 5.30 22.04 31.50
N VAL A 172 4.14 21.75 30.91
CA VAL A 172 3.16 22.77 30.51
C VAL A 172 2.58 23.48 31.72
N LEU A 173 2.14 22.73 32.74
CA LEU A 173 1.58 23.30 34.01
C LEU A 173 2.59 24.22 34.72
N TYR A 174 3.85 23.84 34.80
CA TYR A 174 4.88 24.66 35.43
C TYR A 174 5.21 25.92 34.60
N ALA A 175 5.00 25.92 33.30
CA ALA A 175 5.16 27.13 32.49
C ALA A 175 4.00 28.13 32.67
N MET A 176 2.84 27.67 33.18
CA MET A 176 1.67 28.52 33.43
C MET A 176 1.70 29.14 34.82
N ASP A 177 2.04 28.36 35.86
CA ASP A 177 2.13 28.85 37.26
C ASP A 177 3.19 28.04 38.04
N ASP A 178 4.22 28.73 38.56
CA ASP A 178 5.25 28.10 39.39
C ASP A 178 4.74 27.55 40.72
N ASN A 179 3.63 28.06 41.24
CA ASN A 179 3.03 27.65 42.54
C ASN A 179 2.31 26.30 42.42
N ILE A 180 1.91 25.88 41.23
CA ILE A 180 1.27 24.58 40.97
C ILE A 180 2.12 23.39 41.43
N LYS A 181 3.43 23.56 41.57
CA LYS A 181 4.32 22.50 42.06
C LYS A 181 3.95 21.95 43.42
N GLN A 182 3.31 22.77 44.28
CA GLN A 182 2.93 22.39 45.64
C GLN A 182 1.59 21.62 45.70
N THR A 183 0.73 21.79 44.70
CA THR A 183 -0.60 21.17 44.64
C THR A 183 -0.61 19.87 43.84
N LEU A 184 0.42 19.62 43.03
CA LEU A 184 0.51 18.41 42.22
C LEU A 184 0.84 17.16 43.06
N PRO A 185 0.27 15.99 42.71
CA PRO A 185 0.57 14.75 43.42
C PRO A 185 2.07 14.43 43.35
N SER A 186 2.60 13.85 44.43
CA SER A 186 4.00 13.46 44.51
C SER A 186 4.30 12.37 43.49
N LYS A 187 5.44 12.50 42.77
CA LYS A 187 5.86 11.51 41.80
C LYS A 187 6.14 10.17 42.46
N ASN A 188 5.55 9.10 41.91
CA ASN A 188 5.84 7.76 42.34
C ASN A 188 7.32 7.37 42.08
N LYS A 189 7.90 6.64 43.03
CA LYS A 189 9.28 6.12 42.91
C LYS A 189 9.33 4.63 42.53
N GLU A 190 8.17 3.96 42.61
CA GLU A 190 8.07 2.54 42.28
C GLU A 190 7.93 2.33 40.77
N ASP A 191 8.53 1.23 40.28
CA ASP A 191 8.55 0.91 38.86
C ASP A 191 7.39 -0.04 38.51
N ASP A 192 6.17 0.36 38.87
CA ASP A 192 4.94 -0.41 38.67
C ASP A 192 3.92 0.37 37.82
N LEU A 193 3.33 -0.34 36.84
CA LEU A 193 2.36 0.22 35.91
C LEU A 193 1.07 0.68 36.59
N ALA A 194 0.61 -0.05 37.63
CA ALA A 194 -0.62 0.30 38.34
C ALA A 194 -0.49 1.65 39.07
N HIS A 195 0.63 1.85 39.75
CA HIS A 195 0.91 3.10 40.44
C HIS A 195 1.12 4.28 39.49
N GLU A 196 1.75 4.06 38.31
CA GLU A 196 1.93 5.13 37.32
C GLU A 196 0.57 5.50 36.67
N LEU A 197 -0.33 4.54 36.49
CA LEU A 197 -1.70 4.79 36.03
C LEU A 197 -2.52 5.61 37.04
N ASP A 198 -2.45 5.26 38.31
CA ASP A 198 -3.18 5.99 39.36
C ASP A 198 -2.64 7.41 39.54
N TYR A 199 -1.32 7.56 39.51
CA TYR A 199 -0.68 8.88 39.50
C TYR A 199 -1.15 9.74 38.29
N THR A 200 -1.22 9.17 37.11
CA THR A 200 -1.65 9.87 35.89
C THR A 200 -3.14 10.25 35.99
N LYS A 201 -3.98 9.37 36.54
CA LYS A 201 -5.42 9.66 36.77
C LYS A 201 -5.60 10.81 37.76
N ASP A 202 -4.84 10.83 38.86
CA ASP A 202 -4.94 11.89 39.85
C ASP A 202 -4.44 13.24 39.30
N LEU A 203 -3.41 13.22 38.47
CA LEU A 203 -2.95 14.39 37.72
C LEU A 203 -4.04 14.93 36.79
N LEU A 204 -4.71 14.06 36.04
CA LEU A 204 -5.81 14.43 35.14
C LEU A 204 -7.03 14.95 35.90
N LYS A 205 -7.42 14.34 37.06
CA LYS A 205 -8.52 14.81 37.87
C LYS A 205 -8.27 16.24 38.37
N LEU A 206 -7.04 16.52 38.79
CA LEU A 206 -6.66 17.85 39.28
C LEU A 206 -6.79 18.90 38.16
N ILE A 207 -6.35 18.58 36.95
CA ILE A 207 -6.45 19.47 35.78
C ILE A 207 -7.91 19.69 35.39
N THR A 208 -8.73 18.64 35.39
CA THR A 208 -10.15 18.74 35.00
C THR A 208 -11.01 19.43 36.04
N SER A 209 -10.58 19.44 37.30
CA SER A 209 -11.30 20.14 38.39
C SER A 209 -11.03 21.65 38.45
N ASP A 210 -9.97 22.11 37.81
CA ASP A 210 -9.61 23.52 37.73
C ASP A 210 -9.95 24.09 36.34
N ALA A 211 -10.95 24.97 36.29
CA ALA A 211 -11.45 25.56 35.06
C ALA A 211 -10.37 26.37 34.29
N SER A 212 -9.38 26.93 35.00
CA SER A 212 -8.29 27.70 34.40
C SER A 212 -7.27 26.81 33.68
N LEU A 213 -7.17 25.53 34.06
CA LEU A 213 -6.26 24.56 33.51
C LEU A 213 -6.89 23.72 32.39
N SER A 214 -8.23 23.63 32.35
CA SER A 214 -8.98 22.82 31.38
C SER A 214 -9.03 23.44 29.96
N GLU A 215 -8.76 24.73 29.81
CA GLU A 215 -8.75 25.46 28.53
C GLU A 215 -7.40 25.37 27.80
N VAL A 216 -6.41 24.70 28.35
CA VAL A 216 -5.11 24.55 27.73
C VAL A 216 -5.21 23.54 26.57
N PRO A 217 -4.86 23.91 25.31
CA PRO A 217 -4.85 22.96 24.22
C PRO A 217 -3.95 21.78 24.58
N ALA A 218 -4.51 20.57 24.58
CA ALA A 218 -3.74 19.36 24.81
C ALA A 218 -2.63 19.26 23.76
N VAL A 219 -1.38 19.23 24.20
CA VAL A 219 -0.21 19.00 23.37
C VAL A 219 -0.15 17.52 22.96
#